data_31b8892f541e2554c8f3d23d547b6e51
#
_entry.id   31b8892f541e2554c8f3d23d547b6e51
#
_cell.length_a   1.000
_cell.length_b   1.000
_cell.length_c   1.000
_cell.angle_alpha   90.00
_cell.angle_beta   90.00
_cell.angle_gamma   90.00
#
_symmetry.space_group_name_H-M   'P 1'
#
loop_
_entity.id
_entity.type
_entity.pdbx_description
1 polymer ?
#
loop_
_entity_poly.entity_id
_entity_poly.type
_entity_poly.pdbx_seq_one_letter_code
_entity_poly.pdbx_strand_id
1 'polypeptide(L)'
;FIELVMSKQIDLIVNWMRVGFIHGVMNTDNSTICGETIDYGPCAFMDQYDHKAVFSSIDFQGRYAYGNQPATIHRNLIRLVESLLPLINKDESKSIEIAQKTIDSFSEIFNEKWQIMMRSKLGITDQSEEDEVLIKDLLTWMQSKKPDFTNTFCNLMDSNHANDEEFEDTEFLVWKKNWEERVNNCDHLNIMKKTNPILIPRNYLVEEALAEAEIEGKFSKFNELLVVLSKPYEQLDIDEKYSKTPQIQAEPYKTFCGT
;
A
#
# COMPACT_ATOMS: atom_id res chain seq x y z
N PHE A 1 3.94 -26.19 2.43
CA PHE A 1 3.10 -25.35 3.27
C PHE A 1 3.72 -23.97 3.48
N ILE A 2 4.96 -23.89 4.01
CA ILE A 2 5.63 -22.61 4.33
C ILE A 2 5.74 -21.70 3.09
N GLU A 3 6.18 -22.22 1.96
CA GLU A 3 6.28 -21.48 0.69
C GLU A 3 4.93 -20.90 0.25
N LEU A 4 3.85 -21.65 0.43
CA LEU A 4 2.50 -21.18 0.10
C LEU A 4 2.06 -20.05 1.03
N VAL A 5 2.30 -20.17 2.34
CA VAL A 5 1.99 -19.12 3.31
C VAL A 5 2.83 -17.87 3.00
N MET A 6 4.13 -18.03 2.74
CA MET A 6 5.02 -16.94 2.38
C MET A 6 4.55 -16.22 1.11
N SER A 7 4.19 -16.96 0.06
CA SER A 7 3.66 -16.37 -1.18
C SER A 7 2.39 -15.56 -0.93
N LYS A 8 1.46 -16.07 -0.14
CA LYS A 8 0.21 -15.37 0.22
C LYS A 8 0.47 -14.11 1.05
N GLN A 9 1.41 -14.16 1.99
CA GLN A 9 1.79 -13.01 2.79
C GLN A 9 2.49 -11.93 1.95
N ILE A 10 3.35 -12.33 1.01
CA ILE A 10 3.96 -11.39 0.06
C ILE A 10 2.89 -10.73 -0.81
N ASP A 11 1.94 -11.50 -1.35
CA ASP A 11 0.84 -10.96 -2.15
C ASP A 11 0.00 -9.95 -1.35
N LEU A 12 -0.27 -10.24 -0.08
CA LEU A 12 -1.00 -9.35 0.81
C LEU A 12 -0.27 -8.03 1.00
N ILE A 13 1.02 -8.08 1.37
CA ILE A 13 1.83 -6.87 1.62
C ILE A 13 2.02 -6.04 0.34
N VAL A 14 2.26 -6.68 -0.79
CA VAL A 14 2.37 -5.99 -2.08
C VAL A 14 1.06 -5.26 -2.41
N ASN A 15 -0.10 -5.87 -2.14
CA ASN A 15 -1.40 -5.23 -2.34
C ASN A 15 -1.67 -4.09 -1.35
N TRP A 16 -1.24 -4.19 -0.08
CA TRP A 16 -1.30 -3.07 0.86
C TRP A 16 -0.47 -1.89 0.35
N MET A 17 0.77 -2.17 -0.05
CA MET A 17 1.66 -1.13 -0.58
C MET A 17 1.12 -0.50 -1.86
N ARG A 18 0.43 -1.28 -2.70
CA ARG A 18 -0.20 -0.81 -3.94
C ARG A 18 -1.21 0.32 -3.72
N VAL A 19 -1.95 0.27 -2.62
CA VAL A 19 -3.03 1.21 -2.32
C VAL A 19 -2.70 2.20 -1.18
N GLY A 20 -1.45 2.18 -0.67
CA GLY A 20 -1.04 3.05 0.43
C GLY A 20 -1.59 2.64 1.79
N PHE A 21 -2.03 1.38 1.96
CA PHE A 21 -2.53 0.86 3.23
C PHE A 21 -1.39 0.58 4.21
N ILE A 22 -1.56 1.01 5.46
CA ILE A 22 -0.66 0.78 6.58
C ILE A 22 -1.45 0.09 7.68
N HIS A 23 -1.07 -1.14 8.00
CA HIS A 23 -1.79 -1.94 9.01
C HIS A 23 -1.62 -1.40 10.43
N GLY A 24 -0.43 -0.94 10.77
CA GLY A 24 -0.13 -0.26 12.04
C GLY A 24 0.13 -1.17 13.23
N VAL A 25 -0.23 -2.48 13.19
CA VAL A 25 0.04 -3.45 14.27
C VAL A 25 0.23 -4.87 13.73
N MET A 26 1.37 -5.11 13.09
CA MET A 26 1.70 -6.39 12.44
C MET A 26 2.43 -7.35 13.39
N ASN A 27 1.86 -7.64 14.54
CA ASN A 27 2.33 -8.70 15.41
C ASN A 27 2.08 -10.08 14.76
N THR A 28 2.70 -11.14 15.30
CA THR A 28 2.53 -12.51 14.78
C THR A 28 1.09 -13.01 14.86
N ASP A 29 0.35 -12.60 15.87
CA ASP A 29 -1.08 -12.91 16.09
C ASP A 29 -2.00 -12.17 15.10
N ASN A 30 -1.52 -11.08 14.48
CA ASN A 30 -2.23 -10.34 13.43
C ASN A 30 -1.81 -10.73 12.00
N SER A 31 -1.18 -11.89 11.85
CA SER A 31 -0.73 -12.42 10.55
C SER A 31 -1.36 -13.79 10.29
N THR A 32 -2.36 -13.83 9.41
CA THR A 32 -3.06 -15.08 9.06
C THR A 32 -2.28 -15.92 8.06
N ILE A 33 -2.33 -17.24 8.17
CA ILE A 33 -1.70 -18.16 7.19
C ILE A 33 -2.40 -18.15 5.82
N CYS A 34 -3.64 -17.65 5.77
CA CYS A 34 -4.39 -17.54 4.52
C CYS A 34 -4.04 -16.29 3.70
N GLY A 35 -3.28 -15.33 4.27
CA GLY A 35 -2.91 -14.08 3.58
C GLY A 35 -4.08 -13.09 3.50
N GLU A 36 -4.92 -13.04 4.53
CA GLU A 36 -6.02 -12.08 4.65
C GLU A 36 -5.71 -11.08 5.77
N THR A 37 -6.15 -9.84 5.58
CA THR A 37 -6.02 -8.79 6.58
C THR A 37 -6.98 -9.04 7.73
N ILE A 38 -6.48 -8.99 8.98
CA ILE A 38 -7.28 -9.04 10.21
C ILE A 38 -6.83 -7.92 11.13
N ASP A 39 -7.60 -7.65 12.18
CA ASP A 39 -7.29 -6.65 13.21
C ASP A 39 -7.05 -5.25 12.61
N TYR A 40 -8.12 -4.64 12.12
CA TYR A 40 -8.10 -3.31 11.50
C TYR A 40 -8.03 -2.16 12.53
N GLY A 41 -7.47 -2.38 13.72
CA GLY A 41 -7.39 -1.41 14.80
C GLY A 41 -6.73 -0.09 14.38
N PRO A 42 -5.39 0.01 14.39
CA PRO A 42 -4.70 1.26 14.08
C PRO A 42 -4.37 1.43 12.58
N CYS A 43 -5.11 0.78 11.68
CA CYS A 43 -4.84 0.88 10.25
C CYS A 43 -5.31 2.23 9.68
N ALA A 44 -4.64 2.66 8.62
CA ALA A 44 -5.04 3.84 7.84
C ALA A 44 -4.48 3.76 6.42
N PHE A 45 -5.06 4.59 5.53
CA PHE A 45 -4.52 4.79 4.19
C PHE A 45 -3.67 6.06 4.18
N MET A 46 -2.55 5.99 3.47
CA MET A 46 -1.63 7.10 3.32
C MET A 46 -2.21 8.14 2.35
N ASP A 47 -2.32 9.38 2.80
CA ASP A 47 -2.64 10.50 1.92
C ASP A 47 -1.37 10.97 1.20
N GLN A 48 -0.52 11.73 1.85
CA GLN A 48 0.77 12.16 1.28
C GLN A 48 1.80 11.02 1.33
N TYR A 49 2.52 10.81 0.24
CA TYR A 49 3.53 9.76 0.20
C TYR A 49 4.65 9.98 1.22
N ASP A 50 4.82 9.02 2.07
CA ASP A 50 5.98 8.92 2.95
C ASP A 50 6.36 7.44 3.19
N HIS A 51 7.57 7.06 2.75
CA HIS A 51 8.10 5.72 3.02
C HIS A 51 8.12 5.38 4.52
N LYS A 52 8.23 6.40 5.38
CA LYS A 52 8.27 6.28 6.84
C LYS A 52 6.93 6.59 7.52
N ALA A 53 5.84 6.69 6.77
CA ALA A 53 4.51 6.98 7.32
C ALA A 53 4.11 5.96 8.39
N VAL A 54 3.69 6.47 9.55
CA VAL A 54 3.21 5.72 10.72
C VAL A 54 1.96 6.40 11.24
N PHE A 55 0.88 5.65 11.36
CA PHE A 55 -0.37 6.19 11.94
C PHE A 55 -0.63 5.68 13.35
N SER A 56 -0.21 4.46 13.67
CA SER A 56 -0.40 3.89 15.00
C SER A 56 0.24 4.74 16.09
N SER A 57 -0.57 5.21 17.05
CA SER A 57 -0.11 6.06 18.16
C SER A 57 0.87 5.38 19.11
N ILE A 58 0.93 4.04 19.09
CA ILE A 58 1.83 3.24 19.94
C ILE A 58 3.13 2.83 19.23
N ASP A 59 3.23 3.02 17.92
CA ASP A 59 4.43 2.67 17.15
C ASP A 59 5.42 3.84 17.09
N PHE A 60 6.06 4.14 18.21
CA PHE A 60 7.03 5.25 18.32
C PHE A 60 8.32 5.03 17.51
N GLN A 61 8.61 3.78 17.14
CA GLN A 61 9.85 3.43 16.43
C GLN A 61 9.65 3.24 14.92
N GLY A 62 8.41 3.34 14.43
CA GLY A 62 8.09 3.09 13.04
C GLY A 62 8.30 1.63 12.62
N ARG A 63 8.13 0.69 13.55
CA ARG A 63 8.26 -0.75 13.27
C ARG A 63 7.33 -1.19 12.16
N TYR A 64 6.14 -0.62 12.11
CA TYR A 64 5.08 -0.91 11.16
C TYR A 64 4.87 0.22 10.14
N ALA A 65 5.88 1.09 9.95
CA ALA A 65 5.86 2.10 8.91
C ALA A 65 5.57 1.48 7.53
N TYR A 66 4.99 2.24 6.62
CA TYR A 66 4.66 1.80 5.27
C TYR A 66 5.77 0.98 4.62
N GLY A 67 6.98 1.51 4.56
CA GLY A 67 8.12 0.83 3.95
C GLY A 67 8.72 -0.31 4.77
N ASN A 68 8.33 -0.46 6.05
CA ASN A 68 8.80 -1.52 6.93
C ASN A 68 7.88 -2.75 6.96
N GLN A 69 6.71 -2.69 6.31
CA GLN A 69 5.75 -3.79 6.29
C GLN A 69 6.35 -5.10 5.73
N PRO A 70 7.14 -5.08 4.62
CA PRO A 70 7.78 -6.29 4.12
C PRO A 70 8.75 -6.93 5.12
N ALA A 71 9.60 -6.13 5.75
CA ALA A 71 10.56 -6.62 6.74
C ALA A 71 9.87 -7.17 7.99
N THR A 72 8.70 -6.63 8.33
CA THR A 72 7.92 -7.08 9.48
C THR A 72 7.27 -8.43 9.20
N ILE A 73 6.63 -8.61 8.04
CA ILE A 73 6.04 -9.90 7.71
C ILE A 73 7.11 -10.99 7.51
N HIS A 74 8.28 -10.64 6.95
CA HIS A 74 9.42 -11.56 6.88
C HIS A 74 9.81 -12.08 8.27
N ARG A 75 9.90 -11.20 9.28
CA ARG A 75 10.15 -11.61 10.68
C ARG A 75 9.05 -12.51 11.25
N ASN A 76 7.78 -12.24 10.93
CA ASN A 76 6.68 -13.08 11.38
C ASN A 76 6.73 -14.47 10.74
N LEU A 77 7.10 -14.57 9.48
CA LEU A 77 7.32 -15.83 8.78
C LEU A 77 8.46 -16.63 9.41
N ILE A 78 9.56 -15.98 9.80
CA ILE A 78 10.65 -16.65 10.53
C ILE A 78 10.11 -17.29 11.82
N ARG A 79 9.29 -16.57 12.61
CA ARG A 79 8.69 -17.10 13.84
C ARG A 79 7.76 -18.30 13.58
N LEU A 80 6.97 -18.22 12.50
CA LEU A 80 6.14 -19.36 12.09
C LEU A 80 7.02 -20.57 11.75
N VAL A 81 8.06 -20.37 10.95
CA VAL A 81 8.95 -21.44 10.50
C VAL A 81 9.70 -22.07 11.68
N GLU A 82 10.20 -21.27 12.62
CA GLU A 82 10.83 -21.76 13.86
C GLU A 82 9.89 -22.71 14.62
N SER A 83 8.61 -22.37 14.72
CA SER A 83 7.61 -23.22 15.39
C SER A 83 7.32 -24.56 14.67
N LEU A 84 7.60 -24.59 13.36
CA LEU A 84 7.33 -25.75 12.50
C LEU A 84 8.54 -26.65 12.28
N LEU A 85 9.74 -26.28 12.75
CA LEU A 85 10.97 -27.06 12.55
C LEU A 85 10.83 -28.55 12.88
N PRO A 86 10.17 -28.98 13.99
CA PRO A 86 10.00 -30.41 14.31
C PRO A 86 9.15 -31.15 13.27
N LEU A 87 8.36 -30.47 12.45
CA LEU A 87 7.47 -31.04 11.45
C LEU A 87 8.11 -31.13 10.05
N ILE A 88 9.20 -30.39 9.81
CA ILE A 88 9.87 -30.31 8.51
C ILE A 88 10.70 -31.57 8.28
N ASN A 89 11.55 -31.95 9.24
CA ASN A 89 12.39 -33.13 9.17
C ASN A 89 12.66 -33.71 10.58
N LYS A 90 12.90 -35.04 10.67
CA LYS A 90 13.30 -35.70 11.94
C LYS A 90 14.72 -35.29 12.36
N ASP A 91 15.59 -34.98 11.40
CA ASP A 91 16.93 -34.47 11.62
C ASP A 91 16.84 -32.94 11.73
N GLU A 92 17.16 -32.42 12.91
CA GLU A 92 17.07 -30.98 13.22
C GLU A 92 17.95 -30.13 12.30
N SER A 93 19.16 -30.58 11.98
CA SER A 93 20.06 -29.82 11.10
C SER A 93 19.50 -29.70 9.70
N LYS A 94 18.90 -30.79 9.16
CA LYS A 94 18.22 -30.74 7.86
C LYS A 94 16.95 -29.90 7.89
N SER A 95 16.24 -29.92 9.01
CA SER A 95 15.06 -29.09 9.19
C SER A 95 15.40 -27.60 9.10
N ILE A 96 16.46 -27.18 9.79
CA ILE A 96 16.98 -25.81 9.76
C ILE A 96 17.44 -25.42 8.35
N GLU A 97 18.20 -26.28 7.66
CA GLU A 97 18.68 -26.01 6.29
C GLU A 97 17.53 -25.79 5.32
N ILE A 98 16.49 -26.64 5.35
CA ILE A 98 15.30 -26.50 4.50
C ILE A 98 14.56 -25.21 4.84
N ALA A 99 14.35 -24.93 6.11
CA ALA A 99 13.67 -23.74 6.60
C ALA A 99 14.40 -22.47 6.16
N GLN A 100 15.72 -22.42 6.36
CA GLN A 100 16.55 -21.27 6.01
C GLN A 100 16.49 -20.97 4.51
N LYS A 101 16.66 -22.01 3.67
CA LYS A 101 16.57 -21.87 2.21
C LYS A 101 15.22 -21.28 1.76
N THR A 102 14.13 -21.69 2.40
CA THR A 102 12.79 -21.14 2.09
C THR A 102 12.70 -19.68 2.50
N ILE A 103 13.16 -19.33 3.70
CA ILE A 103 13.09 -17.93 4.18
C ILE A 103 14.00 -17.00 3.41
N ASP A 104 15.17 -17.45 3.00
CA ASP A 104 16.14 -16.65 2.24
C ASP A 104 15.59 -16.21 0.86
N SER A 105 14.65 -17.00 0.29
CA SER A 105 14.00 -16.64 -0.98
C SER A 105 12.98 -15.49 -0.86
N PHE A 106 12.61 -15.06 0.36
CA PHE A 106 11.59 -14.04 0.58
C PHE A 106 11.89 -12.73 -0.16
N SER A 107 13.10 -12.22 -0.01
CA SER A 107 13.46 -10.90 -0.56
C SER A 107 13.42 -10.87 -2.09
N GLU A 108 13.86 -11.94 -2.74
CA GLU A 108 13.82 -12.07 -4.19
C GLU A 108 12.37 -12.11 -4.69
N ILE A 109 11.54 -12.98 -4.11
CA ILE A 109 10.12 -13.12 -4.48
C ILE A 109 9.34 -11.82 -4.21
N PHE A 110 9.59 -11.17 -3.07
CA PHE A 110 8.97 -9.89 -2.75
C PHE A 110 9.35 -8.81 -3.77
N ASN A 111 10.63 -8.66 -4.07
CA ASN A 111 11.10 -7.65 -5.02
C ASN A 111 10.52 -7.88 -6.42
N GLU A 112 10.49 -9.11 -6.89
CA GLU A 112 9.86 -9.45 -8.18
C GLU A 112 8.38 -9.02 -8.21
N LYS A 113 7.60 -9.43 -7.21
CA LYS A 113 6.16 -9.10 -7.14
C LYS A 113 5.93 -7.60 -6.96
N TRP A 114 6.77 -6.93 -6.18
CA TRP A 114 6.71 -5.48 -6.00
C TRP A 114 7.00 -4.73 -7.31
N GLN A 115 8.01 -5.15 -8.07
CA GLN A 115 8.34 -4.59 -9.39
C GLN A 115 7.18 -4.79 -10.38
N ILE A 116 6.59 -5.97 -10.42
CA ILE A 116 5.40 -6.26 -11.27
C ILE A 116 4.24 -5.33 -10.88
N MET A 117 3.98 -5.16 -9.60
CA MET A 117 2.93 -4.28 -9.10
C MET A 117 3.18 -2.82 -9.49
N MET A 118 4.41 -2.32 -9.32
CA MET A 118 4.76 -0.94 -9.68
C MET A 118 4.68 -0.69 -11.19
N ARG A 119 5.15 -1.62 -12.01
CA ARG A 119 4.94 -1.56 -13.47
C ARG A 119 3.46 -1.50 -13.82
N SER A 120 2.64 -2.31 -13.17
CA SER A 120 1.19 -2.30 -13.41
C SER A 120 0.55 -0.97 -12.98
N LYS A 121 0.99 -0.34 -11.88
CA LYS A 121 0.55 1.00 -11.48
C LYS A 121 0.89 2.06 -12.52
N LEU A 122 2.00 1.90 -13.21
CA LEU A 122 2.47 2.81 -14.28
C LEU A 122 1.99 2.40 -15.67
N GLY A 123 1.20 1.33 -15.82
CA GLY A 123 0.69 0.85 -17.10
C GLY A 123 1.74 0.18 -17.99
N ILE A 124 2.87 -0.23 -17.44
CA ILE A 124 3.95 -0.91 -18.15
C ILE A 124 3.64 -2.41 -18.24
N THR A 125 3.61 -2.95 -19.46
CA THR A 125 3.22 -4.35 -19.73
C THR A 125 4.39 -5.32 -19.84
N ASP A 126 5.50 -4.85 -20.36
CA ASP A 126 6.72 -5.61 -20.58
C ASP A 126 7.83 -5.12 -19.63
N GLN A 127 8.79 -5.97 -19.37
CA GLN A 127 9.90 -5.64 -18.46
C GLN A 127 11.07 -5.04 -19.25
N SER A 128 11.62 -3.93 -18.73
CA SER A 128 12.88 -3.33 -19.17
C SER A 128 13.78 -3.03 -17.97
N GLU A 129 15.10 -3.01 -18.16
CA GLU A 129 16.05 -2.61 -17.12
C GLU A 129 15.86 -1.14 -16.70
N GLU A 130 15.29 -0.32 -17.58
CA GLU A 130 15.01 1.11 -17.30
C GLU A 130 13.83 1.31 -16.34
N ASP A 131 12.96 0.30 -16.18
CA ASP A 131 11.76 0.41 -15.34
C ASP A 131 12.12 0.64 -13.86
N GLU A 132 13.19 0.04 -13.37
CA GLU A 132 13.63 0.23 -11.98
C GLU A 132 14.05 1.67 -11.70
N VAL A 133 14.74 2.30 -12.66
CA VAL A 133 15.13 3.71 -12.55
C VAL A 133 13.90 4.60 -12.59
N LEU A 134 12.99 4.36 -13.52
CA LEU A 134 11.75 5.13 -13.67
C LEU A 134 10.89 5.08 -12.38
N ILE A 135 10.72 3.89 -11.80
CA ILE A 135 9.98 3.69 -10.54
C ILE A 135 10.68 4.39 -9.39
N LYS A 136 12.01 4.23 -9.26
CA LYS A 136 12.80 4.83 -8.20
C LYS A 136 12.75 6.36 -8.25
N ASP A 137 12.84 6.94 -9.44
CA ASP A 137 12.83 8.39 -9.62
C ASP A 137 11.47 8.97 -9.22
N LEU A 138 10.35 8.32 -9.62
CA LEU A 138 9.02 8.70 -9.16
C LEU A 138 8.91 8.68 -7.63
N LEU A 139 9.30 7.58 -7.00
CA LEU A 139 9.20 7.45 -5.55
C LEU A 139 10.13 8.43 -4.81
N THR A 140 11.27 8.77 -5.40
CA THR A 140 12.19 9.78 -4.86
C THR A 140 11.58 11.17 -4.92
N TRP A 141 10.98 11.54 -6.06
CA TRP A 141 10.23 12.78 -6.20
C TRP A 141 9.06 12.83 -5.21
N MET A 142 8.25 11.76 -5.14
CA MET A 142 7.13 11.69 -4.20
C MET A 142 7.60 11.82 -2.74
N GLN A 143 8.74 11.23 -2.36
CA GLN A 143 9.29 11.36 -1.01
C GLN A 143 9.72 12.81 -0.71
N SER A 144 10.21 13.53 -1.71
CA SER A 144 10.68 14.91 -1.59
C SER A 144 9.53 15.92 -1.53
N LYS A 145 8.54 15.79 -2.42
CA LYS A 145 7.45 16.76 -2.59
C LYS A 145 6.20 16.43 -1.80
N LYS A 146 6.08 15.19 -1.31
CA LYS A 146 4.92 14.73 -0.54
C LYS A 146 3.57 14.89 -1.24
N PRO A 147 3.45 14.59 -2.55
CA PRO A 147 2.16 14.61 -3.22
C PRO A 147 1.23 13.54 -2.61
N ASP A 148 -0.05 13.67 -2.87
CA ASP A 148 -1.01 12.63 -2.55
C ASP A 148 -0.69 11.33 -3.28
N PHE A 149 -0.56 10.23 -2.55
CA PHE A 149 -0.17 8.94 -3.11
C PHE A 149 -1.16 8.43 -4.15
N THR A 150 -2.44 8.45 -3.84
CA THR A 150 -3.50 7.97 -4.73
C THR A 150 -3.66 8.89 -5.94
N ASN A 151 -3.74 10.20 -5.70
CA ASN A 151 -3.95 11.19 -6.75
C ASN A 151 -2.76 11.28 -7.72
N THR A 152 -1.53 10.96 -7.29
CA THR A 152 -0.38 10.87 -8.19
C THR A 152 -0.65 9.89 -9.33
N PHE A 153 -1.11 8.69 -9.04
CA PHE A 153 -1.41 7.69 -10.07
C PHE A 153 -2.70 8.00 -10.84
N CYS A 154 -3.66 8.65 -10.20
CA CYS A 154 -4.86 9.12 -10.88
C CYS A 154 -4.55 10.23 -11.88
N ASN A 155 -3.67 11.17 -11.54
CA ASN A 155 -3.23 12.25 -12.44
C ASN A 155 -2.47 11.73 -13.66
N LEU A 156 -1.75 10.62 -13.54
CA LEU A 156 -1.14 9.94 -14.69
C LEU A 156 -2.18 9.33 -15.66
N MET A 157 -3.36 8.96 -15.15
CA MET A 157 -4.46 8.43 -15.96
C MET A 157 -5.33 9.53 -16.58
N ASP A 158 -5.51 10.63 -15.85
CA ASP A 158 -6.27 11.82 -16.26
C ASP A 158 -5.65 13.06 -15.60
N SER A 159 -4.98 13.88 -16.37
CA SER A 159 -4.28 15.08 -15.88
C SER A 159 -5.22 16.13 -15.27
N ASN A 160 -6.53 15.99 -15.40
CA ASN A 160 -7.51 16.87 -14.78
C ASN A 160 -8.07 16.31 -13.47
N HIS A 161 -7.62 15.12 -13.05
CA HIS A 161 -8.16 14.48 -11.84
C HIS A 161 -7.86 15.26 -10.56
N ALA A 162 -6.66 15.83 -10.44
CA ALA A 162 -6.25 16.66 -9.33
C ALA A 162 -5.48 17.89 -9.85
N ASN A 163 -5.90 19.07 -9.41
CA ASN A 163 -5.21 20.32 -9.72
C ASN A 163 -4.23 20.68 -8.59
N ASP A 164 -3.40 19.72 -8.19
CA ASP A 164 -2.40 19.95 -7.16
C ASP A 164 -1.15 20.57 -7.80
N GLU A 165 -0.64 21.65 -7.22
CA GLU A 165 0.52 22.40 -7.74
C GLU A 165 1.79 21.54 -7.88
N GLU A 166 1.88 20.46 -7.10
CA GLU A 166 2.99 19.51 -7.15
C GLU A 166 3.15 18.84 -8.51
N PHE A 167 2.07 18.67 -9.27
CA PHE A 167 2.13 18.06 -10.62
C PHE A 167 2.61 19.03 -11.71
N GLU A 168 2.76 20.31 -11.40
CA GLU A 168 3.42 21.30 -12.25
C GLU A 168 4.93 21.42 -11.98
N ASP A 169 5.45 20.67 -11.01
CA ASP A 169 6.87 20.62 -10.67
C ASP A 169 7.72 20.17 -11.87
N THR A 170 8.81 20.89 -12.12
CA THR A 170 9.68 20.62 -13.28
C THR A 170 10.28 19.21 -13.27
N GLU A 171 10.64 18.68 -12.09
CA GLU A 171 11.21 17.34 -11.96
C GLU A 171 10.16 16.29 -12.32
N PHE A 172 8.92 16.49 -11.87
CA PHE A 172 7.81 15.60 -12.22
C PHE A 172 7.50 15.65 -13.71
N LEU A 173 7.47 16.81 -14.33
CA LEU A 173 7.19 16.93 -15.76
C LEU A 173 8.27 16.26 -16.64
N VAL A 174 9.53 16.37 -16.25
CA VAL A 174 10.64 15.67 -16.93
C VAL A 174 10.47 14.16 -16.76
N TRP A 175 10.19 13.69 -15.54
CA TRP A 175 9.92 12.28 -15.28
C TRP A 175 8.71 11.77 -16.07
N LYS A 176 7.61 12.53 -16.08
CA LYS A 176 6.37 12.19 -16.79
C LYS A 176 6.61 12.01 -18.29
N LYS A 177 7.43 12.85 -18.89
CA LYS A 177 7.79 12.70 -20.31
C LYS A 177 8.51 11.39 -20.58
N ASN A 178 9.47 10.99 -19.73
CA ASN A 178 10.17 9.71 -19.86
C ASN A 178 9.20 8.53 -19.68
N TRP A 179 8.27 8.63 -18.75
CA TRP A 179 7.21 7.65 -18.57
C TRP A 179 6.28 7.56 -19.79
N GLU A 180 5.84 8.67 -20.36
CA GLU A 180 5.01 8.71 -21.58
C GLU A 180 5.72 8.04 -22.77
N GLU A 181 7.00 8.28 -22.93
CA GLU A 181 7.81 7.62 -23.97
C GLU A 181 7.88 6.10 -23.74
N ARG A 182 7.98 5.66 -22.48
CA ARG A 182 8.03 4.23 -22.09
C ARG A 182 6.72 3.49 -22.35
N VAL A 183 5.56 4.13 -22.15
CA VAL A 183 4.22 3.52 -22.27
C VAL A 183 3.55 3.75 -23.63
N ASN A 184 4.16 4.49 -24.54
CA ASN A 184 3.55 5.00 -25.77
C ASN A 184 2.94 3.92 -26.70
N ASN A 185 3.37 2.66 -26.58
CA ASN A 185 2.91 1.55 -27.43
C ASN A 185 2.03 0.53 -26.69
N CYS A 186 1.54 0.87 -25.49
CA CYS A 186 0.79 -0.05 -24.62
C CYS A 186 -0.63 0.42 -24.39
N ASP A 187 -1.53 -0.51 -24.10
CA ASP A 187 -2.86 -0.19 -23.53
C ASP A 187 -2.71 0.15 -22.03
N HIS A 188 -1.83 1.12 -21.72
CA HIS A 188 -1.41 1.47 -20.39
C HIS A 188 -2.56 1.93 -19.50
N LEU A 189 -3.50 2.74 -20.04
CA LEU A 189 -4.62 3.27 -19.26
C LEU A 189 -5.55 2.18 -18.74
N ASN A 190 -5.80 1.12 -19.52
CA ASN A 190 -6.66 0.02 -19.07
C ASN A 190 -6.02 -0.77 -17.92
N ILE A 191 -4.69 -0.94 -17.94
CA ILE A 191 -3.96 -1.59 -16.85
C ILE A 191 -3.96 -0.71 -15.60
N MET A 192 -3.65 0.58 -15.76
CA MET A 192 -3.64 1.53 -14.66
C MET A 192 -5.00 1.63 -13.97
N LYS A 193 -6.10 1.72 -14.72
CA LYS A 193 -7.47 1.76 -14.18
C LYS A 193 -7.85 0.52 -13.37
N LYS A 194 -7.29 -0.65 -13.69
CA LYS A 194 -7.50 -1.88 -12.92
C LYS A 194 -6.59 -1.98 -11.70
N THR A 195 -5.48 -1.28 -11.71
CA THR A 195 -4.44 -1.37 -10.67
C THR A 195 -4.56 -0.25 -9.63
N ASN A 196 -4.89 0.97 -10.07
CA ASN A 196 -4.93 2.14 -9.22
C ASN A 196 -6.37 2.47 -8.82
N PRO A 197 -6.72 2.42 -7.53
CA PRO A 197 -8.02 2.91 -7.09
C PRO A 197 -8.09 4.44 -7.28
N ILE A 198 -9.26 4.94 -7.62
CA ILE A 198 -9.53 6.39 -7.70
C ILE A 198 -9.96 6.92 -6.32
N LEU A 199 -10.51 6.03 -5.51
CA LEU A 199 -11.02 6.33 -4.18
C LEU A 199 -10.37 5.45 -3.15
N ILE A 200 -10.02 6.05 -2.02
CA ILE A 200 -9.59 5.37 -0.79
C ILE A 200 -10.42 5.89 0.38
N PRO A 201 -10.52 5.15 1.49
CA PRO A 201 -11.14 5.68 2.70
C PRO A 201 -10.24 6.76 3.29
N ARG A 202 -10.44 8.01 2.89
CA ARG A 202 -9.72 9.16 3.41
C ARG A 202 -9.90 9.25 4.92
N ASN A 203 -8.80 9.37 5.67
CA ASN A 203 -8.84 9.29 7.13
C ASN A 203 -9.81 10.31 7.73
N TYR A 204 -9.84 11.55 7.23
CA TYR A 204 -10.75 12.59 7.73
C TYR A 204 -12.23 12.26 7.51
N LEU A 205 -12.58 11.59 6.39
CA LEU A 205 -13.97 11.16 6.13
C LEU A 205 -14.37 9.98 7.02
N VAL A 206 -13.42 9.08 7.30
CA VAL A 206 -13.63 7.99 8.24
C VAL A 206 -13.89 8.53 9.64
N GLU A 207 -13.07 9.48 10.13
CA GLU A 207 -13.25 10.15 11.41
C GLU A 207 -14.59 10.87 11.51
N GLU A 208 -15.00 11.58 10.45
CA GLU A 208 -16.31 12.22 10.41
C GLU A 208 -17.47 11.23 10.51
N ALA A 209 -17.36 10.07 9.85
CA ALA A 209 -18.38 9.03 9.90
C ALA A 209 -18.44 8.35 11.27
N LEU A 210 -17.28 8.12 11.90
CA LEU A 210 -17.18 7.57 13.25
C LEU A 210 -17.75 8.54 14.29
N ALA A 211 -17.39 9.83 14.19
CA ALA A 211 -17.90 10.87 15.09
C ALA A 211 -19.43 11.03 14.99
N GLU A 212 -20.00 11.00 13.80
CA GLU A 212 -21.46 11.02 13.61
C GLU A 212 -22.11 9.81 14.29
N ALA A 213 -21.53 8.62 14.14
CA ALA A 213 -22.05 7.40 14.74
C ALA A 213 -21.97 7.41 16.27
N GLU A 214 -20.84 7.86 16.83
CA GLU A 214 -20.60 7.90 18.27
C GLU A 214 -21.43 8.99 18.97
N ILE A 215 -21.42 10.21 18.44
CA ILE A 215 -22.02 11.37 19.10
C ILE A 215 -23.52 11.46 18.86
N GLU A 216 -23.96 11.20 17.62
CA GLU A 216 -25.35 11.41 17.20
C GLU A 216 -26.15 10.10 17.07
N GLY A 217 -25.51 8.93 17.14
CA GLY A 217 -26.12 7.64 16.88
C GLY A 217 -26.63 7.47 15.44
N LYS A 218 -26.08 8.27 14.48
CA LYS A 218 -26.44 8.25 13.08
C LYS A 218 -25.35 7.54 12.25
N PHE A 219 -25.77 6.89 11.19
CA PHE A 219 -24.87 6.15 10.29
C PHE A 219 -24.94 6.65 8.84
N SER A 220 -25.36 7.90 8.63
CA SER A 220 -25.55 8.44 7.28
C SER A 220 -24.25 8.53 6.52
N LYS A 221 -23.22 9.15 7.10
CA LYS A 221 -21.87 9.27 6.51
C LYS A 221 -21.20 7.90 6.34
N PHE A 222 -21.37 7.01 7.32
CA PHE A 222 -20.85 5.64 7.23
C PHE A 222 -21.45 4.89 6.04
N ASN A 223 -22.76 4.91 5.88
CA ASN A 223 -23.44 4.26 4.76
C ASN A 223 -23.06 4.88 3.41
N GLU A 224 -22.91 6.20 3.35
CA GLU A 224 -22.45 6.91 2.17
C GLU A 224 -21.03 6.46 1.76
N LEU A 225 -20.08 6.40 2.73
CA LEU A 225 -18.73 5.88 2.50
C LEU A 225 -18.73 4.43 2.02
N LEU A 226 -19.57 3.56 2.58
CA LEU A 226 -19.68 2.17 2.12
C LEU A 226 -20.12 2.09 0.66
N VAL A 227 -21.08 2.89 0.25
CA VAL A 227 -21.54 2.93 -1.15
C VAL A 227 -20.43 3.40 -2.06
N VAL A 228 -19.77 4.51 -1.73
CA VAL A 228 -18.69 5.10 -2.51
C VAL A 228 -17.50 4.14 -2.63
N LEU A 229 -17.09 3.54 -1.52
CA LEU A 229 -15.93 2.64 -1.48
C LEU A 229 -16.21 1.22 -1.98
N SER A 230 -17.46 0.88 -2.29
CA SER A 230 -17.79 -0.42 -2.90
C SER A 230 -17.26 -0.56 -4.33
N LYS A 231 -16.91 0.55 -4.99
CA LYS A 231 -16.45 0.62 -6.37
C LYS A 231 -15.23 1.55 -6.52
N PRO A 232 -14.11 1.25 -5.84
CA PRO A 232 -13.00 2.19 -5.72
C PRO A 232 -12.22 2.42 -7.02
N TYR A 233 -12.47 1.63 -8.07
CA TYR A 233 -11.82 1.73 -9.39
C TYR A 233 -12.73 2.31 -10.47
N GLU A 234 -14.01 2.55 -10.16
CA GLU A 234 -14.96 3.09 -11.13
C GLU A 234 -15.01 4.62 -11.00
N GLN A 235 -14.97 5.30 -12.16
CA GLN A 235 -15.20 6.74 -12.20
C GLN A 235 -16.71 6.97 -12.03
N LEU A 236 -17.11 7.21 -10.80
CA LEU A 236 -18.50 7.54 -10.46
C LEU A 236 -18.67 9.06 -10.53
N ASP A 237 -19.88 9.53 -10.84
CA ASP A 237 -20.25 10.94 -10.65
C ASP A 237 -20.42 11.20 -9.15
N ILE A 238 -19.30 11.36 -8.45
CA ILE A 238 -19.22 11.47 -7.00
C ILE A 238 -18.73 12.88 -6.65
N ASP A 239 -19.16 13.36 -5.49
CA ASP A 239 -18.67 14.59 -4.90
C ASP A 239 -17.13 14.55 -4.79
N GLU A 240 -16.46 15.57 -5.30
CA GLU A 240 -14.99 15.74 -5.29
C GLU A 240 -14.38 15.56 -3.89
N LYS A 241 -15.18 15.74 -2.82
CA LYS A 241 -14.72 15.55 -1.43
C LYS A 241 -14.08 14.17 -1.20
N TYR A 242 -14.49 13.12 -1.92
CA TYR A 242 -13.97 11.75 -1.72
C TYR A 242 -12.61 11.50 -2.37
N SER A 243 -12.28 12.25 -3.43
CA SER A 243 -10.99 12.19 -4.11
C SER A 243 -10.03 13.29 -3.69
N LYS A 244 -10.54 14.35 -3.04
CA LYS A 244 -9.76 15.52 -2.69
C LYS A 244 -8.66 15.19 -1.68
N THR A 245 -7.45 15.68 -1.96
CA THR A 245 -6.35 15.66 -1.01
C THR A 245 -6.74 16.43 0.25
N PRO A 246 -6.63 15.84 1.46
CA PRO A 246 -6.94 16.57 2.68
C PRO A 246 -6.00 17.76 2.87
N GLN A 247 -6.51 18.82 3.48
CA GLN A 247 -5.64 19.93 3.89
C GLN A 247 -4.62 19.42 4.93
N ILE A 248 -3.37 19.88 4.78
CA ILE A 248 -2.29 19.53 5.72
C ILE A 248 -2.72 19.97 7.12
N GLN A 249 -2.89 19.01 8.01
CA GLN A 249 -3.18 19.29 9.42
C GLN A 249 -1.90 19.70 10.15
N ALA A 250 -2.04 20.55 11.16
CA ALA A 250 -0.91 20.98 11.99
C ALA A 250 -0.27 19.82 12.76
N GLU A 251 -1.05 18.78 13.06
CA GLU A 251 -0.57 17.56 13.70
C GLU A 251 -0.78 16.35 12.75
N PRO A 252 0.17 15.41 12.70
CA PRO A 252 0.01 14.18 11.92
C PRO A 252 -1.19 13.37 12.41
N TYR A 253 -1.98 12.84 11.48
CA TYR A 253 -3.07 11.92 11.80
C TYR A 253 -2.54 10.71 12.58
N LYS A 254 -3.24 10.34 13.64
CA LYS A 254 -2.90 9.17 14.47
C LYS A 254 -4.12 8.29 14.70
N THR A 255 -3.88 7.00 14.63
CA THR A 255 -4.86 5.97 14.93
C THR A 255 -4.58 5.35 16.29
N PHE A 256 -5.63 4.93 16.97
CA PHE A 256 -5.55 4.35 18.30
C PHE A 256 -6.10 2.92 18.27
N CYS A 257 -5.41 2.00 18.92
CA CYS A 257 -5.93 0.68 19.23
C CYS A 257 -6.52 0.74 20.63
N GLY A 258 -7.79 0.49 20.79
CA GLY A 258 -8.52 0.59 22.05
C GLY A 258 -8.31 -0.61 23.01
N THR A 259 -7.27 -1.41 22.80
CA THR A 259 -6.94 -2.59 23.63
C THR A 259 -5.78 -2.31 24.55
#